data_a40055ff0b613cdcdf92c50bdbbdf560
#
_entry.id   a40055ff0b613cdcdf92c50bdbbdf560
#
_cell.length_a   1.000
_cell.length_b   1.000
_cell.length_c   1.000
_cell.angle_alpha   90.00
_cell.angle_beta   90.00
_cell.angle_gamma   90.00
#
_symmetry.space_group_name_H-M   'P 1'
#
loop_
_entity.id
_entity.type
_entity.pdbx_description
1 polymer ?
#
loop_
_entity_poly.entity_id
_entity_poly.type
_entity_poly.pdbx_seq_one_letter_code
_entity_poly.pdbx_strand_id
1 'polypeptide(L)'
;HAPKRPQVLDENERRLAIENSLRYFPKDWHHVLAPEFLDELNRLGHIYMHRFRPDYEMYARPISAYRSNTNKAASIMLMIQNNLDPKVAQYPHELITYGGNGGVFQNWAQYLITMEYLSKMREDQTLVMYSGHPLGLFPSSNDSPMVVVTNGMVIPNYSSQKDYERMSALGVSQFGQMTAGSYMYIGPQGIVHGTTITILNAARKYLGRTSEQGLGGVLYVTSGLGGMSGAQAKA
;
A
#
# COMPACT_ATOMS: atom_id res chain seq x y z
N HIS A 1 -4.63 3.08 15.41
CA HIS A 1 -3.83 4.10 14.72
C HIS A 1 -2.35 3.75 14.76
N ALA A 2 -1.63 4.12 13.70
CA ALA A 2 -0.18 3.95 13.63
C ALA A 2 0.56 4.83 14.65
N PRO A 3 1.78 4.44 15.07
CA PRO A 3 2.63 5.31 15.86
C PRO A 3 2.90 6.64 15.14
N LYS A 4 3.01 7.70 15.93
CA LYS A 4 3.36 9.02 15.41
C LYS A 4 4.70 8.97 14.68
N ARG A 5 4.76 9.56 13.48
CA ARG A 5 6.00 9.71 12.73
C ARG A 5 6.91 10.77 13.35
N PRO A 6 8.24 10.67 13.16
CA PRO A 6 9.17 11.70 13.62
C PRO A 6 8.85 13.07 13.00
N GLN A 7 9.03 14.14 13.78
CA GLN A 7 8.92 15.52 13.30
C GLN A 7 10.28 15.93 12.72
N VAL A 8 10.43 15.75 11.41
CA VAL A 8 11.72 15.91 10.72
C VAL A 8 11.80 17.15 9.82
N LEU A 9 10.67 17.85 9.64
CA LEU A 9 10.57 19.00 8.74
C LEU A 9 10.81 20.32 9.50
N ASP A 10 11.57 21.22 8.89
CA ASP A 10 11.63 22.62 9.30
C ASP A 10 10.35 23.38 8.91
N GLU A 11 10.27 24.67 9.26
CA GLU A 11 9.07 25.48 9.01
C GLU A 11 8.75 25.65 7.52
N ASN A 12 9.78 25.85 6.68
CA ASN A 12 9.62 25.99 5.24
C ASN A 12 9.17 24.67 4.60
N GLU A 13 9.76 23.58 5.04
CA GLU A 13 9.41 22.23 4.58
C GLU A 13 7.99 21.84 5.00
N ARG A 14 7.54 22.26 6.18
CA ARG A 14 6.15 22.04 6.62
C ARG A 14 5.16 22.77 5.73
N ARG A 15 5.48 24.01 5.32
CA ARG A 15 4.69 24.74 4.33
C ARG A 15 4.63 23.99 3.00
N LEU A 16 5.79 23.52 2.52
CA LEU A 16 5.88 22.74 1.29
C LEU A 16 5.08 21.43 1.37
N ALA A 17 5.08 20.74 2.50
CA ALA A 17 4.29 19.53 2.70
C ALA A 17 2.78 19.81 2.56
N ILE A 18 2.31 20.93 3.12
CA ILE A 18 0.92 21.36 2.99
C ILE A 18 0.60 21.71 1.53
N GLU A 19 1.47 22.48 0.86
CA GLU A 19 1.31 22.83 -0.55
C GLU A 19 1.27 21.58 -1.45
N ASN A 20 2.13 20.60 -1.19
CA ASN A 20 2.13 19.32 -1.88
C ASN A 20 0.80 18.57 -1.70
N SER A 21 0.24 18.61 -0.51
CA SER A 21 -1.03 17.98 -0.21
C SER A 21 -2.23 18.70 -0.83
N LEU A 22 -2.19 20.02 -0.87
CA LEU A 22 -3.27 20.84 -1.45
C LEU A 22 -3.40 20.71 -2.97
N ARG A 23 -2.35 20.22 -3.67
CA ARG A 23 -2.40 20.01 -5.12
C ARG A 23 -3.49 19.03 -5.59
N TYR A 24 -4.01 18.18 -4.73
CA TYR A 24 -5.12 17.28 -5.03
C TYR A 24 -6.47 17.97 -5.11
N PHE A 25 -6.58 19.24 -4.69
CA PHE A 25 -7.84 19.91 -4.45
C PHE A 25 -7.95 21.25 -5.16
N PRO A 26 -9.19 21.68 -5.54
CA PRO A 26 -9.45 23.02 -6.06
C PRO A 26 -8.98 24.10 -5.07
N LYS A 27 -8.50 25.22 -5.61
CA LYS A 27 -7.98 26.35 -4.81
C LYS A 27 -8.98 26.87 -3.76
N ASP A 28 -10.26 26.85 -4.07
CA ASP A 28 -11.32 27.30 -3.18
C ASP A 28 -11.43 26.50 -1.89
N TRP A 29 -10.90 25.29 -1.87
CA TRP A 29 -10.87 24.42 -0.68
C TRP A 29 -9.61 24.61 0.16
N HIS A 30 -8.58 25.25 -0.35
CA HIS A 30 -7.28 25.32 0.32
C HIS A 30 -7.36 26.01 1.69
N HIS A 31 -8.21 27.04 1.84
CA HIS A 31 -8.36 27.75 3.11
C HIS A 31 -8.97 26.89 4.23
N VAL A 32 -9.78 25.88 3.87
CA VAL A 32 -10.35 24.91 4.83
C VAL A 32 -9.38 23.77 5.08
N LEU A 33 -8.73 23.23 4.04
CA LEU A 33 -7.92 22.03 4.13
C LEU A 33 -6.52 22.30 4.71
N ALA A 34 -5.94 23.46 4.47
CA ALA A 34 -4.59 23.76 4.95
C ALA A 34 -4.45 23.68 6.49
N PRO A 35 -5.37 24.23 7.29
CA PRO A 35 -5.34 24.07 8.76
C PRO A 35 -5.47 22.61 9.20
N GLU A 36 -6.30 21.82 8.54
CA GLU A 36 -6.50 20.40 8.85
C GLU A 36 -5.24 19.58 8.56
N PHE A 37 -4.62 19.81 7.40
CA PHE A 37 -3.39 19.14 7.00
C PHE A 37 -2.21 19.54 7.92
N LEU A 38 -2.18 20.79 8.37
CA LEU A 38 -1.21 21.23 9.36
C LEU A 38 -1.42 20.52 10.70
N ASP A 39 -2.67 20.34 11.14
CA ASP A 39 -2.97 19.60 12.36
C ASP A 39 -2.55 18.13 12.26
N GLU A 40 -2.88 17.45 11.14
CA GLU A 40 -2.41 16.08 10.90
C GLU A 40 -0.89 15.98 10.93
N LEU A 41 -0.18 16.86 10.24
CA LEU A 41 1.27 16.89 10.21
C LEU A 41 1.86 17.09 11.61
N ASN A 42 1.27 17.96 12.42
CA ASN A 42 1.70 18.22 13.79
C ASN A 42 1.46 17.04 14.73
N ARG A 43 0.28 16.43 14.63
CA ARG A 43 -0.10 15.32 15.52
C ARG A 43 0.53 14.00 15.12
N LEU A 44 0.58 13.74 13.81
CA LEU A 44 0.92 12.41 13.26
C LEU A 44 2.31 12.37 12.61
N GLY A 45 2.89 13.52 12.25
CA GLY A 45 4.14 13.62 11.50
C GLY A 45 3.98 13.29 10.01
N HIS A 46 2.73 13.17 9.53
CA HIS A 46 2.39 12.90 8.14
C HIS A 46 0.96 13.38 7.85
N ILE A 47 0.67 13.71 6.60
CA ILE A 47 -0.67 14.16 6.14
C ILE A 47 -1.37 12.97 5.46
N TYR A 48 -2.26 12.31 6.20
CA TYR A 48 -3.03 11.15 5.71
C TYR A 48 -4.33 11.55 5.02
N MET A 49 -4.78 12.78 5.18
CA MET A 49 -6.06 13.31 4.64
C MET A 49 -7.27 12.50 5.15
N HIS A 50 -7.36 12.27 6.45
CA HIS A 50 -8.40 11.44 7.08
C HIS A 50 -9.83 11.89 6.77
N ARG A 51 -10.06 13.19 6.51
CA ARG A 51 -11.36 13.71 6.05
C ARG A 51 -11.89 12.95 4.82
N PHE A 52 -11.00 12.50 3.95
CA PHE A 52 -11.34 11.84 2.69
C PHE A 52 -11.37 10.33 2.79
N ARG A 53 -11.18 9.79 3.99
CA ARG A 53 -11.34 8.36 4.19
C ARG A 53 -12.81 7.99 3.92
N PRO A 54 -13.05 6.95 3.07
CA PRO A 54 -14.41 6.47 2.86
C PRO A 54 -15.08 6.01 4.16
N ASP A 55 -16.38 6.21 4.24
CA ASP A 55 -17.23 5.79 5.36
C ASP A 55 -17.72 4.34 5.22
N TYR A 56 -17.56 3.73 4.04
CA TYR A 56 -17.91 2.33 3.83
C TYR A 56 -16.87 1.39 4.47
N GLU A 57 -17.34 0.22 4.85
CA GLU A 57 -16.45 -0.84 5.36
C GLU A 57 -15.43 -1.28 4.31
N MET A 58 -14.17 -1.34 4.72
CA MET A 58 -13.04 -1.71 3.86
C MET A 58 -12.79 -3.22 3.95
N TYR A 59 -13.21 -3.95 2.91
CA TYR A 59 -12.96 -5.38 2.74
C TYR A 59 -13.16 -5.78 1.28
N ALA A 60 -12.62 -6.93 0.88
CA ALA A 60 -12.83 -7.48 -0.46
C ALA A 60 -14.28 -7.92 -0.67
N ARG A 61 -14.91 -7.41 -1.70
CA ARG A 61 -16.25 -7.81 -2.16
C ARG A 61 -16.14 -8.72 -3.39
N PRO A 62 -17.20 -9.45 -3.76
CA PRO A 62 -17.22 -10.15 -5.05
C PRO A 62 -16.88 -9.18 -6.22
N ILE A 63 -16.17 -9.68 -7.23
CA ILE A 63 -15.72 -8.84 -8.38
C ILE A 63 -16.90 -8.10 -9.02
N SER A 64 -18.04 -8.72 -9.12
CA SER A 64 -19.27 -8.13 -9.68
C SER A 64 -19.82 -6.93 -8.91
N ALA A 65 -19.39 -6.71 -7.68
CA ALA A 65 -19.78 -5.53 -6.89
C ALA A 65 -18.98 -4.27 -7.22
N TYR A 66 -17.88 -4.41 -7.97
CA TYR A 66 -17.05 -3.28 -8.35
C TYR A 66 -17.50 -2.68 -9.68
N ARG A 67 -17.80 -1.39 -9.68
CA ARG A 67 -18.03 -0.64 -10.91
C ARG A 67 -16.69 -0.45 -11.61
N SER A 68 -16.46 -1.20 -12.69
CA SER A 68 -15.26 -1.09 -13.51
C SER A 68 -15.58 -1.51 -14.94
N ASN A 69 -14.87 -0.92 -15.91
CA ASN A 69 -15.01 -1.27 -17.32
C ASN A 69 -14.41 -2.65 -17.64
N THR A 70 -13.55 -3.18 -16.78
CA THR A 70 -12.87 -4.46 -16.99
C THR A 70 -12.84 -5.30 -15.71
N ASN A 71 -12.96 -6.62 -15.84
CA ASN A 71 -12.82 -7.54 -14.72
C ASN A 71 -11.41 -7.51 -14.12
N LYS A 72 -10.39 -7.25 -14.93
CA LYS A 72 -8.99 -7.13 -14.46
C LYS A 72 -8.84 -5.95 -13.51
N ALA A 73 -9.36 -4.77 -13.89
CA ALA A 73 -9.32 -3.60 -13.02
C ALA A 73 -10.20 -3.78 -11.76
N ALA A 74 -11.37 -4.40 -11.87
CA ALA A 74 -12.20 -4.77 -10.73
C ALA A 74 -11.46 -5.69 -9.74
N SER A 75 -10.67 -6.64 -10.25
CA SER A 75 -9.82 -7.51 -9.41
C SER A 75 -8.75 -6.73 -8.65
N ILE A 76 -8.18 -5.70 -9.27
CA ILE A 76 -7.22 -4.80 -8.60
C ILE A 76 -7.92 -4.00 -7.50
N MET A 77 -9.11 -3.43 -7.76
CA MET A 77 -9.91 -2.73 -6.76
C MET A 77 -10.22 -3.62 -5.55
N LEU A 78 -10.61 -4.88 -5.81
CA LEU A 78 -10.83 -5.90 -4.80
C LEU A 78 -9.57 -6.12 -3.96
N MET A 79 -8.41 -6.30 -4.59
CA MET A 79 -7.14 -6.52 -3.90
C MET A 79 -6.72 -5.33 -3.03
N ILE A 80 -6.91 -4.11 -3.51
CA ILE A 80 -6.68 -2.89 -2.72
C ILE A 80 -7.53 -2.91 -1.45
N GLN A 81 -8.82 -3.17 -1.56
CA GLN A 81 -9.72 -3.20 -0.41
C GLN A 81 -9.44 -4.37 0.53
N ASN A 82 -9.07 -5.55 0.00
CA ASN A 82 -8.60 -6.67 0.81
C ASN A 82 -7.38 -6.30 1.66
N ASN A 83 -6.42 -5.60 1.07
CA ASN A 83 -5.20 -5.23 1.78
C ASN A 83 -5.41 -4.11 2.81
N LEU A 84 -6.48 -3.36 2.70
CA LEU A 84 -6.88 -2.30 3.63
C LEU A 84 -7.98 -2.75 4.62
N ASP A 85 -8.45 -4.01 4.53
CA ASP A 85 -9.38 -4.59 5.51
C ASP A 85 -8.74 -4.52 6.91
N PRO A 86 -9.46 -4.01 7.93
CA PRO A 86 -8.98 -3.97 9.32
C PRO A 86 -8.55 -5.32 9.89
N LYS A 87 -9.02 -6.43 9.32
CA LYS A 87 -8.58 -7.79 9.68
C LYS A 87 -7.26 -8.20 9.02
N VAL A 88 -6.79 -7.44 8.04
CA VAL A 88 -5.61 -7.72 7.21
C VAL A 88 -4.54 -6.66 7.42
N ALA A 89 -4.89 -5.38 7.30
CA ALA A 89 -3.97 -4.26 7.42
C ALA A 89 -3.53 -4.04 8.87
N GLN A 90 -2.28 -3.67 9.06
CA GLN A 90 -1.74 -3.36 10.38
C GLN A 90 -2.33 -2.06 10.95
N TYR A 91 -2.38 -1.00 10.14
CA TYR A 91 -2.97 0.29 10.50
C TYR A 91 -3.79 0.83 9.32
N PRO A 92 -5.02 0.34 9.14
CA PRO A 92 -5.83 0.65 7.95
C PRO A 92 -6.22 2.13 7.87
N HIS A 93 -6.33 2.83 8.98
CA HIS A 93 -6.64 4.27 9.00
C HIS A 93 -5.54 5.12 8.37
N GLU A 94 -4.30 4.70 8.52
CA GLU A 94 -3.11 5.33 7.98
C GLU A 94 -2.60 4.64 6.71
N LEU A 95 -3.42 3.79 6.09
CA LEU A 95 -3.09 3.09 4.84
C LEU A 95 -1.83 2.20 4.94
N ILE A 96 -1.50 1.76 6.14
CA ILE A 96 -0.34 0.91 6.39
C ILE A 96 -0.79 -0.55 6.43
N THR A 97 -0.28 -1.34 5.50
CA THR A 97 -0.63 -2.75 5.35
C THR A 97 0.20 -3.65 6.25
N TYR A 98 1.51 -3.47 6.28
CA TYR A 98 2.41 -4.22 7.17
C TYR A 98 3.76 -3.52 7.38
N GLY A 99 4.58 -4.07 8.28
CA GLY A 99 5.94 -3.61 8.52
C GLY A 99 6.04 -2.30 9.31
N GLY A 100 4.97 -1.87 9.98
CA GLY A 100 4.92 -0.67 10.82
C GLY A 100 4.80 0.64 10.06
N ASN A 101 5.26 0.69 8.82
CA ASN A 101 5.25 1.87 7.97
C ASN A 101 5.06 1.57 6.48
N GLY A 102 4.89 0.29 6.12
CA GLY A 102 4.69 -0.15 4.75
C GLY A 102 3.33 0.27 4.23
N GLY A 103 3.26 1.43 3.63
CA GLY A 103 2.07 2.01 3.03
C GLY A 103 2.03 1.77 1.54
N VAL A 104 0.86 1.93 1.02
CA VAL A 104 0.49 1.71 -0.35
C VAL A 104 0.18 3.02 -1.03
N PHE A 105 -0.60 3.81 -0.33
CA PHE A 105 -0.87 5.20 -0.59
C PHE A 105 -0.28 6.02 0.54
N GLN A 106 0.07 7.26 0.25
CA GLN A 106 0.50 8.19 1.26
C GLN A 106 -0.69 8.80 2.01
N ASN A 107 -1.82 8.95 1.32
CA ASN A 107 -3.02 9.60 1.83
C ASN A 107 -4.30 9.08 1.15
N TRP A 108 -5.44 9.41 1.72
CA TRP A 108 -6.74 8.94 1.26
C TRP A 108 -7.18 9.54 -0.09
N ALA A 109 -6.68 10.73 -0.48
CA ALA A 109 -6.95 11.25 -1.82
C ALA A 109 -6.32 10.36 -2.91
N GLN A 110 -5.12 9.85 -2.69
CA GLN A 110 -4.47 8.93 -3.63
C GLN A 110 -5.25 7.62 -3.78
N TYR A 111 -5.82 7.09 -2.68
CA TYR A 111 -6.71 5.94 -2.72
C TYR A 111 -7.94 6.21 -3.60
N LEU A 112 -8.64 7.32 -3.36
CA LEU A 112 -9.85 7.68 -4.10
C LEU A 112 -9.58 7.86 -5.59
N ILE A 113 -8.52 8.58 -5.96
CA ILE A 113 -8.13 8.81 -7.35
C ILE A 113 -7.76 7.49 -8.02
N THR A 114 -7.07 6.60 -7.33
CA THR A 114 -6.72 5.28 -7.86
C THR A 114 -7.96 4.43 -8.13
N MET A 115 -8.91 4.40 -7.20
CA MET A 115 -10.18 3.67 -7.39
C MET A 115 -10.98 4.27 -8.56
N GLU A 116 -10.97 5.59 -8.72
CA GLU A 116 -11.62 6.26 -9.85
C GLU A 116 -10.95 5.90 -11.19
N TYR A 117 -9.61 5.88 -11.26
CA TYR A 117 -8.91 5.43 -12.46
C TYR A 117 -9.23 3.97 -12.80
N LEU A 118 -9.20 3.08 -11.83
CA LEU A 118 -9.51 1.67 -12.02
C LEU A 118 -10.96 1.46 -12.48
N SER A 119 -11.90 2.27 -12.01
CA SER A 119 -13.29 2.20 -12.46
C SER A 119 -13.46 2.50 -13.94
N LYS A 120 -12.62 3.39 -14.49
CA LYS A 120 -12.67 3.87 -15.89
C LYS A 120 -11.68 3.17 -16.82
N MET A 121 -10.79 2.35 -16.27
CA MET A 121 -9.70 1.72 -17.00
C MET A 121 -10.18 0.77 -18.07
N ARG A 122 -9.57 0.85 -19.27
CA ARG A 122 -9.80 -0.07 -20.38
C ARG A 122 -8.70 -1.13 -20.44
N GLU A 123 -8.95 -2.19 -21.23
CA GLU A 123 -7.98 -3.30 -21.44
C GLU A 123 -6.67 -2.84 -22.10
N ASP A 124 -6.72 -1.78 -22.90
CA ASP A 124 -5.59 -1.20 -23.65
C ASP A 124 -4.89 -0.06 -22.86
N GLN A 125 -4.99 -0.05 -21.54
CA GLN A 125 -4.40 0.96 -20.69
C GLN A 125 -3.58 0.34 -19.55
N THR A 126 -2.57 1.09 -19.11
CA THR A 126 -1.77 0.81 -17.92
C THR A 126 -1.92 1.95 -16.92
N LEU A 127 -2.30 1.64 -15.68
CA LEU A 127 -2.24 2.58 -14.58
C LEU A 127 -0.79 2.68 -14.09
N VAL A 128 -0.23 3.88 -14.14
CA VAL A 128 1.13 4.15 -13.65
C VAL A 128 1.05 4.87 -12.32
N MET A 129 1.77 4.34 -11.32
CA MET A 129 1.83 4.87 -9.96
C MET A 129 3.27 5.09 -9.51
N TYR A 130 3.50 6.17 -8.79
CA TYR A 130 4.78 6.52 -8.20
C TYR A 130 4.60 6.82 -6.71
N SER A 131 5.20 6.03 -5.84
CA SER A 131 5.13 6.23 -4.38
C SER A 131 3.72 6.51 -3.85
N GLY A 132 2.73 5.77 -4.34
CA GLY A 132 1.33 5.96 -4.01
C GLY A 132 0.59 7.01 -4.87
N HIS A 133 1.30 7.86 -5.61
CA HIS A 133 0.69 8.82 -6.53
C HIS A 133 0.19 8.12 -7.80
N PRO A 134 -1.10 8.14 -8.11
CA PRO A 134 -1.63 7.70 -9.40
C PRO A 134 -1.32 8.78 -10.44
N LEU A 135 -0.39 8.49 -11.35
CA LEU A 135 0.05 9.44 -12.38
C LEU A 135 -0.93 9.52 -13.55
N GLY A 136 -1.61 8.42 -13.86
CA GLY A 136 -2.62 8.39 -14.91
C GLY A 136 -2.79 7.02 -15.56
N LEU A 137 -3.78 6.97 -16.46
CA LEU A 137 -4.01 5.84 -17.36
C LEU A 137 -3.31 6.11 -18.69
N PHE A 138 -2.30 5.32 -19.00
CA PHE A 138 -1.50 5.48 -20.22
C PHE A 138 -1.92 4.44 -21.26
N PRO A 139 -1.95 4.80 -22.55
CA PRO A 139 -2.18 3.85 -23.62
C PRO A 139 -1.15 2.72 -23.59
N SER A 140 -1.60 1.50 -23.76
CA SER A 140 -0.76 0.30 -23.78
C SER A 140 -1.37 -0.76 -24.69
N SER A 141 -1.08 -2.04 -24.48
CA SER A 141 -1.71 -3.15 -25.20
C SER A 141 -2.39 -4.11 -24.22
N ASN A 142 -3.24 -4.99 -24.73
CA ASN A 142 -3.91 -6.01 -23.91
C ASN A 142 -2.93 -7.00 -23.23
N ASP A 143 -1.71 -7.09 -23.75
CA ASP A 143 -0.64 -7.93 -23.19
C ASP A 143 0.26 -7.16 -22.21
N SER A 144 0.07 -5.85 -22.08
CA SER A 144 0.84 -5.02 -21.17
C SER A 144 0.38 -5.20 -19.72
N PRO A 145 1.25 -4.95 -18.72
CA PRO A 145 0.85 -4.90 -17.33
C PRO A 145 -0.29 -3.88 -17.12
N MET A 146 -1.31 -4.28 -16.37
CA MET A 146 -2.42 -3.37 -16.03
C MET A 146 -1.98 -2.24 -15.11
N VAL A 147 -0.99 -2.49 -14.26
CA VAL A 147 -0.47 -1.52 -13.30
C VAL A 147 1.05 -1.58 -13.26
N VAL A 148 1.67 -0.41 -13.24
CA VAL A 148 3.10 -0.24 -12.92
C VAL A 148 3.18 0.56 -11.63
N VAL A 149 3.79 -0.02 -10.61
CA VAL A 149 4.00 0.61 -9.30
C VAL A 149 5.48 0.77 -9.05
N THR A 150 5.92 1.97 -8.70
CA THR A 150 7.30 2.25 -8.31
C THR A 150 7.35 3.10 -7.06
N ASN A 151 8.33 2.85 -6.19
CA ASN A 151 8.59 3.71 -5.04
C ASN A 151 9.50 4.89 -5.38
N GLY A 152 10.27 4.80 -6.47
CA GLY A 152 11.02 5.90 -7.05
C GLY A 152 12.19 6.47 -6.24
N MET A 153 12.41 6.01 -5.01
CA MET A 153 13.45 6.53 -4.13
C MET A 153 14.64 5.58 -4.05
N VAL A 154 15.32 5.42 -5.17
CA VAL A 154 16.63 4.73 -5.18
C VAL A 154 17.66 5.65 -5.80
N ILE A 155 17.84 6.82 -5.21
CA ILE A 155 18.96 7.70 -5.52
C ILE A 155 19.94 7.54 -4.35
N PRO A 156 21.13 6.97 -4.54
CA PRO A 156 22.04 6.62 -3.44
C PRO A 156 22.32 7.76 -2.47
N ASN A 157 22.40 9.01 -2.97
CA ASN A 157 22.67 10.19 -2.16
C ASN A 157 21.47 10.65 -1.30
N TYR A 158 20.28 10.09 -1.49
CA TYR A 158 19.03 10.45 -0.81
C TYR A 158 18.29 9.21 -0.26
N SER A 159 19.03 8.20 0.15
CA SER A 159 18.47 6.92 0.62
C SER A 159 18.80 6.60 2.07
N SER A 160 19.26 7.57 2.85
CA SER A 160 19.39 7.43 4.29
C SER A 160 18.02 7.34 4.96
N GLN A 161 17.95 6.77 6.17
CA GLN A 161 16.70 6.72 6.96
C GLN A 161 16.11 8.13 7.13
N LYS A 162 16.95 9.13 7.38
CA LYS A 162 16.54 10.53 7.52
C LYS A 162 15.91 11.08 6.23
N ASP A 163 16.48 10.75 5.07
CA ASP A 163 15.92 11.17 3.77
C ASP A 163 14.56 10.54 3.54
N TYR A 164 14.38 9.25 3.83
CA TYR A 164 13.08 8.58 3.73
C TYR A 164 12.02 9.22 4.63
N GLU A 165 12.36 9.51 5.88
CA GLU A 165 11.44 10.16 6.82
C GLU A 165 11.05 11.56 6.35
N ARG A 166 12.04 12.35 5.90
CA ARG A 166 11.83 13.68 5.35
C ARG A 166 10.96 13.67 4.10
N MET A 167 11.27 12.81 3.13
CA MET A 167 10.52 12.72 1.87
C MET A 167 9.12 12.18 2.09
N SER A 168 8.92 11.28 3.04
CA SER A 168 7.59 10.81 3.44
C SER A 168 6.76 11.94 4.06
N ALA A 169 7.33 12.70 4.99
CA ALA A 169 6.64 13.81 5.63
C ALA A 169 6.30 14.94 4.65
N LEU A 170 7.14 15.16 3.63
CA LEU A 170 6.89 16.10 2.52
C LEU A 170 5.81 15.62 1.55
N GLY A 171 5.36 14.37 1.64
CA GLY A 171 4.43 13.79 0.67
C GLY A 171 5.05 13.53 -0.71
N VAL A 172 6.36 13.39 -0.81
CA VAL A 172 7.09 13.14 -2.06
C VAL A 172 7.27 11.64 -2.31
N SER A 173 7.70 10.91 -1.29
CA SER A 173 7.88 9.47 -1.37
C SER A 173 7.33 8.79 -0.13
N GLN A 174 6.81 7.59 -0.28
CA GLN A 174 6.32 6.83 0.87
C GLN A 174 7.40 5.90 1.41
N PHE A 175 7.29 5.57 2.70
CA PHE A 175 7.91 4.37 3.21
C PHE A 175 7.22 3.18 2.56
N GLY A 176 7.86 2.61 1.56
CA GLY A 176 7.35 1.43 0.89
C GLY A 176 8.30 0.28 1.13
N GLN A 177 7.83 -0.77 1.75
CA GLN A 177 8.41 -2.06 1.49
C GLN A 177 7.96 -2.47 0.09
N MET A 178 8.83 -3.15 -0.66
CA MET A 178 8.55 -3.52 -2.05
C MET A 178 7.24 -4.32 -2.18
N THR A 179 6.96 -5.21 -1.25
CA THR A 179 5.72 -5.99 -1.20
C THR A 179 4.50 -5.16 -0.78
N ALA A 180 4.65 -4.13 0.04
CA ALA A 180 3.57 -3.19 0.32
C ALA A 180 3.23 -2.35 -0.91
N GLY A 181 4.22 -1.92 -1.68
CA GLY A 181 4.02 -1.25 -2.97
C GLY A 181 3.31 -2.12 -4.00
N SER A 182 3.41 -3.44 -3.89
CA SER A 182 2.80 -4.42 -4.79
C SER A 182 1.37 -4.85 -4.41
N TYR A 183 0.78 -4.26 -3.39
CA TYR A 183 -0.52 -4.68 -2.84
C TYR A 183 -1.69 -4.64 -3.82
N MET A 184 -1.57 -3.92 -4.91
CA MET A 184 -2.60 -3.89 -5.96
C MET A 184 -2.73 -5.25 -6.68
N TYR A 185 -1.76 -6.14 -6.54
CA TYR A 185 -1.77 -7.48 -7.13
C TYR A 185 -1.17 -8.56 -6.22
N ILE A 186 -0.50 -8.18 -5.13
CA ILE A 186 0.00 -9.08 -4.10
C ILE A 186 -0.47 -8.56 -2.75
N GLY A 187 -1.20 -9.39 -1.98
CA GLY A 187 -1.55 -9.10 -0.61
C GLY A 187 -0.76 -9.97 0.39
N PRO A 188 -1.13 -9.97 1.66
CA PRO A 188 -0.57 -10.86 2.68
C PRO A 188 -0.61 -12.34 2.28
N GLN A 189 -1.58 -12.74 1.46
CA GLN A 189 -1.67 -14.10 0.92
C GLN A 189 -0.42 -14.50 0.12
N GLY A 190 0.29 -13.57 -0.52
CA GLY A 190 1.53 -13.89 -1.24
C GLY A 190 2.62 -14.44 -0.32
N ILE A 191 2.74 -13.90 0.88
CA ILE A 191 3.69 -14.36 1.90
C ILE A 191 3.22 -15.71 2.49
N VAL A 192 1.96 -15.85 2.85
CA VAL A 192 1.39 -17.09 3.37
C VAL A 192 1.56 -18.20 2.34
N HIS A 193 1.14 -17.98 1.10
CA HIS A 193 1.27 -18.95 0.01
C HIS A 193 2.73 -19.31 -0.28
N GLY A 194 3.63 -18.32 -0.37
CA GLY A 194 5.06 -18.54 -0.59
C GLY A 194 5.71 -19.35 0.52
N THR A 195 5.37 -19.08 1.77
CA THR A 195 5.85 -19.85 2.94
C THR A 195 5.34 -21.28 2.91
N THR A 196 4.05 -21.49 2.68
CA THR A 196 3.44 -22.83 2.59
C THR A 196 4.13 -23.68 1.52
N ILE A 197 4.28 -23.15 0.30
CA ILE A 197 4.96 -23.88 -0.79
C ILE A 197 6.41 -24.17 -0.46
N THR A 198 7.11 -23.21 0.12
CA THR A 198 8.53 -23.39 0.48
C THR A 198 8.69 -24.49 1.53
N ILE A 199 7.85 -24.50 2.57
CA ILE A 199 7.88 -25.52 3.63
C ILE A 199 7.55 -26.90 3.05
N LEU A 200 6.49 -27.01 2.23
CA LEU A 200 6.13 -28.26 1.57
C LEU A 200 7.24 -28.80 0.67
N ASN A 201 7.87 -27.95 -0.13
CA ASN A 201 8.97 -28.37 -0.98
C ASN A 201 10.22 -28.74 -0.20
N ALA A 202 10.53 -28.04 0.89
CA ALA A 202 11.60 -28.41 1.80
C ALA A 202 11.35 -29.78 2.44
N ALA A 203 10.12 -30.03 2.89
CA ALA A 203 9.74 -31.34 3.45
C ALA A 203 9.83 -32.47 2.41
N ARG A 204 9.40 -32.23 1.17
CA ARG A 204 9.58 -33.18 0.07
C ARG A 204 11.05 -33.48 -0.19
N LYS A 205 11.86 -32.44 -0.28
CA LYS A 205 13.29 -32.55 -0.62
C LYS A 205 14.12 -33.19 0.49
N TYR A 206 13.91 -32.80 1.73
CA TYR A 206 14.81 -33.15 2.84
C TYR A 206 14.26 -34.23 3.76
N LEU A 207 12.92 -34.40 3.82
CA LEU A 207 12.26 -35.39 4.67
C LEU A 207 11.58 -36.52 3.87
N GLY A 208 11.65 -36.48 2.54
CA GLY A 208 11.02 -37.49 1.67
C GLY A 208 9.48 -37.51 1.77
N ARG A 209 8.84 -36.44 2.28
CA ARG A 209 7.38 -36.40 2.45
C ARG A 209 6.68 -36.33 1.10
N THR A 210 5.59 -37.07 0.95
CA THR A 210 4.68 -36.97 -0.19
C THR A 210 3.58 -35.95 0.10
N SER A 211 2.81 -35.56 -0.95
CA SER A 211 1.68 -34.65 -0.79
C SER A 211 0.58 -35.23 0.11
N GLU A 212 0.43 -36.56 0.11
CA GLU A 212 -0.59 -37.27 0.88
C GLU A 212 -0.23 -37.37 2.38
N GLN A 213 1.06 -37.41 2.70
CA GLN A 213 1.52 -37.53 4.08
C GLN A 213 1.44 -36.23 4.88
N GLY A 214 1.37 -35.09 4.20
CA GLY A 214 1.36 -33.78 4.84
C GLY A 214 2.59 -33.54 5.72
N LEU A 215 2.47 -32.58 6.64
CA LEU A 215 3.52 -32.18 7.56
C LEU A 215 3.27 -32.60 9.03
N GLY A 216 2.31 -33.49 9.26
CA GLY A 216 2.03 -33.99 10.60
C GLY A 216 3.28 -34.57 11.27
N GLY A 217 3.58 -34.13 12.51
CA GLY A 217 4.75 -34.55 13.28
C GLY A 217 6.06 -33.83 12.91
N VAL A 218 6.04 -32.85 12.00
CA VAL A 218 7.21 -32.03 11.65
C VAL A 218 7.16 -30.74 12.46
N LEU A 219 8.24 -30.39 13.13
CA LEU A 219 8.39 -29.10 13.81
C LEU A 219 9.02 -28.08 12.85
N TYR A 220 8.27 -27.03 12.55
CA TYR A 220 8.78 -25.85 11.85
C TYR A 220 9.16 -24.77 12.87
N VAL A 221 10.39 -24.27 12.80
CA VAL A 221 10.88 -23.22 13.69
C VAL A 221 11.20 -21.99 12.87
N THR A 222 10.62 -20.88 13.27
CA THR A 222 10.92 -19.54 12.71
C THR A 222 11.10 -18.55 13.85
N SER A 223 11.65 -17.37 13.56
CA SER A 223 11.85 -16.31 14.56
C SER A 223 11.28 -14.99 14.05
N GLY A 224 10.85 -14.15 15.00
CA GLY A 224 10.25 -12.86 14.73
C GLY A 224 8.73 -12.89 14.82
N LEU A 225 8.14 -11.71 15.12
CA LEU A 225 6.69 -11.49 15.23
C LEU A 225 6.22 -10.25 14.45
N GLY A 226 7.03 -9.78 13.50
CA GLY A 226 6.64 -8.71 12.59
C GLY A 226 5.59 -9.15 11.58
N GLY A 227 5.18 -8.26 10.68
CA GLY A 227 4.14 -8.55 9.69
C GLY A 227 4.43 -9.78 8.82
N MET A 228 5.68 -9.97 8.39
CA MET A 228 6.05 -11.16 7.63
C MET A 228 6.06 -12.44 8.48
N SER A 229 6.62 -12.39 9.66
CA SER A 229 6.69 -13.56 10.54
C SER A 229 5.32 -13.97 11.04
N GLY A 230 4.43 -13.03 11.33
CA GLY A 230 3.03 -13.31 11.66
C GLY A 230 2.26 -13.96 10.50
N ALA A 231 2.55 -13.59 9.26
CA ALA A 231 1.99 -14.26 8.07
C ALA A 231 2.54 -15.69 7.92
N GLN A 232 3.83 -15.91 8.23
CA GLN A 232 4.43 -17.25 8.23
C GLN A 232 3.81 -18.18 9.27
N ALA A 233 3.46 -17.63 10.44
CA ALA A 233 2.80 -18.43 11.49
C ALA A 233 1.38 -18.87 11.12
N LYS A 234 0.76 -18.20 10.14
CA LYS A 234 -0.56 -18.58 9.58
C LYS A 234 -0.47 -19.60 8.45
N ALA A 235 0.70 -19.72 7.82
CA ALA A 235 0.94 -20.66 6.73
C ALA A 235 1.05 -22.10 7.23
#